data_9dfa0d9f25cf52165d9e18f0ed518c36
#
_entry.id   9dfa0d9f25cf52165d9e18f0ed518c36
#
_cell.length_a   1.000
_cell.length_b   1.000
_cell.length_c   1.000
_cell.angle_alpha   90.00
_cell.angle_beta   90.00
_cell.angle_gamma   90.00
#
_symmetry.space_group_name_H-M   'P 1'
#
loop_
_entity.id
_entity.type
_entity.pdbx_description
1 polymer ?
#
loop_
_entity_poly.entity_id
_entity_poly.type
_entity_poly.pdbx_seq_one_letter_code
_entity_poly.pdbx_strand_id
1 'polypeptide(L)'
;MRLTLDRRRFLGTAAASAAAATLPFRTRAATPFTMQAAWINDAEFAGYFIAIDEGYYGAEGLDMTYLSGGPDVIPESTIIAGRADLALTTPDTTIKAIVDQGAPFKIIGAQYQKNPIGIVSLASNPINEPKDLIGKTLAVPPVNVISVNAMLALNGIDPADVNIVPYAYDPTPLIQGEIDASLDFTTNVPYTISQQGVEATSFLLYDFGFTIYNDTVVVTEETLATKRAELVSWLRASRKGWDENFKDPNLWPPKWKDTWFAGTGRTIENEIFFNNAQQPLMESPAGFMAMTEEGIEANLRALSEVGINGTREMFDTTLLEEI
;
A
#
# COMPACT_ATOMS: atom_id res chain seq x y z
N MET A 1 -46.96 -49.54 -39.56
CA MET A 1 -46.76 -48.16 -40.00
C MET A 1 -45.29 -47.82 -39.84
N ARG A 2 -44.49 -47.86 -40.95
CA ARG A 2 -43.04 -47.58 -40.92
C ARG A 2 -42.83 -46.11 -41.22
N LEU A 3 -42.33 -45.35 -40.25
CA LEU A 3 -41.89 -43.99 -40.43
C LEU A 3 -40.55 -43.94 -41.15
N THR A 4 -40.55 -43.53 -42.40
CA THR A 4 -39.34 -43.24 -43.16
C THR A 4 -38.88 -41.82 -42.81
N LEU A 5 -37.74 -41.70 -42.11
CA LEU A 5 -37.06 -40.44 -41.86
C LEU A 5 -36.39 -39.95 -43.13
N ASP A 6 -36.85 -38.82 -43.67
CA ASP A 6 -36.33 -38.19 -44.87
C ASP A 6 -34.94 -37.51 -44.55
N ARG A 7 -33.90 -37.94 -45.28
CA ARG A 7 -32.52 -37.44 -45.14
C ARG A 7 -32.38 -35.92 -45.27
N ARG A 8 -33.31 -35.27 -45.97
CA ARG A 8 -33.32 -33.81 -46.16
C ARG A 8 -33.71 -33.04 -44.94
N ARG A 9 -34.56 -33.61 -44.05
CA ARG A 9 -34.94 -32.98 -42.77
C ARG A 9 -33.88 -33.12 -41.70
N PHE A 10 -33.05 -34.17 -41.76
CA PHE A 10 -31.95 -34.36 -40.81
C PHE A 10 -30.78 -33.40 -41.05
N LEU A 11 -30.50 -33.02 -42.31
CA LEU A 11 -29.47 -32.06 -42.66
C LEU A 11 -29.87 -30.60 -42.34
N GLY A 12 -31.15 -30.29 -42.34
CA GLY A 12 -31.63 -28.94 -41.97
C GLY A 12 -31.54 -28.64 -40.48
N THR A 13 -31.71 -29.65 -39.61
CA THR A 13 -31.59 -29.48 -38.15
C THR A 13 -30.16 -29.47 -37.66
N ALA A 14 -29.22 -30.15 -38.36
CA ALA A 14 -27.80 -30.11 -38.03
C ALA A 14 -27.14 -28.77 -38.40
N ALA A 15 -27.61 -28.09 -39.47
CA ALA A 15 -27.07 -26.82 -39.89
C ALA A 15 -27.52 -25.63 -38.95
N ALA A 16 -28.73 -25.75 -38.36
CA ALA A 16 -29.22 -24.75 -37.43
C ALA A 16 -28.53 -24.80 -36.05
N SER A 17 -28.07 -26.00 -35.62
CA SER A 17 -27.34 -26.16 -34.34
C SER A 17 -25.85 -25.75 -34.44
N ALA A 18 -25.25 -25.77 -35.64
CA ALA A 18 -23.88 -25.31 -35.84
C ALA A 18 -23.76 -23.77 -35.93
N ALA A 19 -24.83 -23.06 -36.30
CA ALA A 19 -24.81 -21.59 -36.40
C ALA A 19 -24.94 -20.88 -35.04
N ALA A 20 -25.40 -21.58 -34.00
CA ALA A 20 -25.50 -21.00 -32.65
C ALA A 20 -24.21 -21.03 -31.83
N ALA A 21 -23.16 -21.75 -32.33
CA ALA A 21 -21.89 -21.97 -31.61
C ALA A 21 -20.78 -20.95 -31.99
N THR A 22 -21.06 -20.01 -32.87
CA THR A 22 -20.05 -19.04 -33.36
C THR A 22 -20.47 -17.58 -33.22
N LEU A 23 -21.20 -17.25 -32.15
CA LEU A 23 -21.26 -15.85 -31.75
C LEU A 23 -19.85 -15.53 -31.19
N PRO A 24 -19.09 -14.62 -31.80
CA PRO A 24 -17.84 -14.20 -31.21
C PRO A 24 -18.19 -13.62 -29.84
N PHE A 25 -17.65 -14.21 -28.78
CA PHE A 25 -17.55 -13.51 -27.50
C PHE A 25 -16.85 -12.19 -27.85
N ARG A 26 -17.58 -11.09 -27.86
CA ARG A 26 -16.96 -9.77 -27.90
C ARG A 26 -16.19 -9.66 -26.60
N THR A 27 -14.91 -9.99 -26.64
CA THR A 27 -13.97 -9.55 -25.59
C THR A 27 -14.07 -8.03 -25.58
N ARG A 28 -14.71 -7.50 -24.55
CA ARG A 28 -14.67 -6.06 -24.30
C ARG A 28 -13.17 -5.71 -24.21
N ALA A 29 -12.72 -4.73 -25.01
CA ALA A 29 -11.35 -4.26 -24.88
C ALA A 29 -11.11 -3.88 -23.40
N ALA A 30 -9.98 -4.32 -22.84
CA ALA A 30 -9.64 -3.96 -21.47
C ALA A 30 -9.54 -2.43 -21.35
N THR A 31 -10.03 -1.89 -20.25
CA THR A 31 -10.02 -0.44 -19.99
C THR A 31 -8.65 -0.05 -19.44
N PRO A 32 -7.93 0.92 -20.04
CA PRO A 32 -6.69 1.44 -19.48
C PRO A 32 -6.91 1.96 -18.07
N PHE A 33 -6.06 1.52 -17.15
CA PHE A 33 -6.12 1.89 -15.74
C PHE A 33 -4.71 2.01 -15.17
N THR A 34 -4.39 3.14 -14.52
CA THR A 34 -3.03 3.44 -14.05
C THR A 34 -3.04 3.64 -12.54
N MET A 35 -2.13 2.95 -11.83
CA MET A 35 -1.85 3.22 -10.43
C MET A 35 -0.46 3.82 -10.24
N GLN A 36 -0.32 4.73 -9.28
CA GLN A 36 0.92 5.29 -8.79
C GLN A 36 1.24 4.69 -7.44
N ALA A 37 2.36 3.98 -7.30
CA ALA A 37 2.85 3.50 -6.01
C ALA A 37 3.49 4.62 -5.18
N ALA A 38 3.53 4.43 -3.86
CA ALA A 38 4.11 5.39 -2.92
C ALA A 38 5.64 5.39 -2.96
N TRP A 39 6.26 4.22 -3.16
CA TRP A 39 7.68 4.00 -2.99
C TRP A 39 8.33 3.26 -4.16
N ILE A 40 9.65 3.06 -4.09
CA ILE A 40 10.38 2.20 -5.04
C ILE A 40 9.87 0.76 -4.94
N ASN A 41 10.06 0.00 -6.00
CA ASN A 41 9.61 -1.39 -6.02
C ASN A 41 10.32 -2.24 -4.96
N ASP A 42 9.56 -2.79 -4.06
CA ASP A 42 9.97 -3.76 -3.05
C ASP A 42 8.77 -4.62 -2.62
N ALA A 43 8.94 -5.45 -1.60
CA ALA A 43 7.89 -6.36 -1.15
C ALA A 43 6.63 -5.67 -0.60
N GLU A 44 6.69 -4.36 -0.32
CA GLU A 44 5.54 -3.52 0.05
C GLU A 44 4.41 -3.61 -0.96
N PHE A 45 4.74 -3.89 -2.24
CA PHE A 45 3.79 -3.94 -3.35
C PHE A 45 3.55 -5.35 -3.90
N ALA A 46 3.97 -6.38 -3.18
CA ALA A 46 3.96 -7.78 -3.63
C ALA A 46 2.62 -8.24 -4.21
N GLY A 47 1.50 -7.93 -3.55
CA GLY A 47 0.18 -8.34 -4.04
C GLY A 47 -0.21 -7.71 -5.36
N TYR A 48 0.20 -6.47 -5.62
CA TYR A 48 -0.04 -5.82 -6.92
C TYR A 48 0.81 -6.43 -8.02
N PHE A 49 2.07 -6.77 -7.73
CA PHE A 49 2.93 -7.48 -8.68
C PHE A 49 2.37 -8.84 -9.06
N ILE A 50 1.87 -9.60 -8.06
CA ILE A 50 1.17 -10.88 -8.31
C ILE A 50 -0.05 -10.65 -9.19
N ALA A 51 -0.87 -9.64 -8.89
CA ALA A 51 -2.09 -9.37 -9.64
C ALA A 51 -1.80 -8.98 -11.11
N ILE A 52 -0.66 -8.34 -11.37
CA ILE A 52 -0.18 -8.03 -12.72
C ILE A 52 0.35 -9.30 -13.40
N ASP A 53 1.30 -9.99 -12.76
CA ASP A 53 2.00 -11.15 -13.36
C ASP A 53 1.04 -12.32 -13.64
N GLU A 54 0.05 -12.55 -12.76
CA GLU A 54 -0.98 -13.58 -12.89
C GLU A 54 -2.19 -13.12 -13.72
N GLY A 55 -2.19 -11.87 -14.21
CA GLY A 55 -3.24 -11.35 -15.09
C GLY A 55 -4.59 -11.11 -14.41
N TYR A 56 -4.63 -10.91 -13.09
CA TYR A 56 -5.88 -10.72 -12.36
C TYR A 56 -6.58 -9.43 -12.75
N TYR A 57 -5.85 -8.35 -13.01
CA TYR A 57 -6.42 -7.10 -13.53
C TYR A 57 -7.04 -7.28 -14.92
N GLY A 58 -6.35 -8.01 -15.80
CA GLY A 58 -6.88 -8.33 -17.13
C GLY A 58 -8.16 -9.17 -17.07
N ALA A 59 -8.26 -10.11 -16.11
CA ALA A 59 -9.47 -10.90 -15.88
C ALA A 59 -10.67 -10.04 -15.41
N GLU A 60 -10.39 -8.94 -14.69
CA GLU A 60 -11.38 -7.93 -14.28
C GLU A 60 -11.64 -6.87 -15.37
N GLY A 61 -11.02 -7.00 -16.56
CA GLY A 61 -11.22 -6.11 -17.70
C GLY A 61 -10.39 -4.82 -17.65
N LEU A 62 -9.30 -4.79 -16.87
CA LEU A 62 -8.38 -3.66 -16.78
C LEU A 62 -7.09 -3.94 -17.57
N ASP A 63 -6.64 -2.95 -18.35
CA ASP A 63 -5.31 -2.86 -18.94
C ASP A 63 -4.43 -2.03 -17.99
N MET A 64 -3.79 -2.74 -17.06
CA MET A 64 -3.15 -2.15 -15.90
C MET A 64 -1.77 -1.58 -16.21
N THR A 65 -1.54 -0.31 -15.88
CA THR A 65 -0.23 0.34 -15.84
C THR A 65 0.15 0.61 -14.39
N TYR A 66 1.33 0.13 -13.98
CA TYR A 66 1.92 0.40 -12.67
C TYR A 66 3.05 1.43 -12.80
N LEU A 67 2.98 2.50 -12.02
CA LEU A 67 4.04 3.50 -11.91
C LEU A 67 4.73 3.34 -10.56
N SER A 68 6.02 3.04 -10.58
CA SER A 68 6.84 3.02 -9.36
C SER A 68 6.91 4.39 -8.72
N GLY A 69 6.92 4.42 -7.39
CA GLY A 69 7.17 5.63 -6.61
C GLY A 69 8.66 5.85 -6.33
N GLY A 70 8.94 6.59 -5.27
CA GLY A 70 10.29 6.89 -4.79
C GLY A 70 10.32 8.17 -3.94
N PRO A 71 11.48 8.51 -3.35
CA PRO A 71 11.61 9.62 -2.41
C PRO A 71 11.25 11.00 -2.99
N ASP A 72 11.34 11.16 -4.32
CA ASP A 72 11.02 12.41 -5.03
C ASP A 72 9.64 12.39 -5.70
N VAL A 73 8.87 11.31 -5.54
CA VAL A 73 7.53 11.17 -6.12
C VAL A 73 6.49 11.63 -5.10
N ILE A 74 5.60 12.52 -5.54
CA ILE A 74 4.41 12.94 -4.78
C ILE A 74 3.20 12.31 -5.44
N PRO A 75 2.67 11.19 -4.91
CA PRO A 75 1.61 10.42 -5.57
C PRO A 75 0.35 11.23 -5.82
N GLU A 76 -0.05 12.11 -4.90
CA GLU A 76 -1.20 13.00 -5.03
C GLU A 76 -1.08 13.92 -6.25
N SER A 77 0.13 14.41 -6.53
CA SER A 77 0.38 15.23 -7.72
C SER A 77 0.22 14.46 -9.02
N THR A 78 0.47 13.14 -9.00
CA THR A 78 0.31 12.28 -10.17
C THR A 78 -1.15 12.10 -10.54
N ILE A 79 -2.03 11.86 -9.55
CA ILE A 79 -3.47 11.72 -9.81
C ILE A 79 -4.17 13.06 -10.11
N ILE A 80 -3.78 14.16 -9.47
CA ILE A 80 -4.30 15.49 -9.78
C ILE A 80 -3.97 15.89 -11.23
N ALA A 81 -2.80 15.51 -11.71
CA ALA A 81 -2.38 15.75 -13.09
C ALA A 81 -3.04 14.81 -14.12
N GLY A 82 -3.90 13.87 -13.68
CA GLY A 82 -4.55 12.87 -14.54
C GLY A 82 -3.59 11.86 -15.16
N ARG A 83 -2.40 11.66 -14.57
CA ARG A 83 -1.40 10.69 -15.05
C ARG A 83 -1.60 9.30 -14.45
N ALA A 84 -2.34 9.20 -13.36
CA ALA A 84 -2.80 7.94 -12.78
C ALA A 84 -4.25 8.09 -12.32
N ASP A 85 -4.96 6.97 -12.24
CA ASP A 85 -6.36 6.89 -11.82
C ASP A 85 -6.47 6.81 -10.30
N LEU A 86 -5.49 6.18 -9.67
CA LEU A 86 -5.34 6.12 -8.22
C LEU A 86 -3.87 6.19 -7.82
N ALA A 87 -3.66 6.48 -6.53
CA ALA A 87 -2.33 6.42 -5.93
C ALA A 87 -2.37 5.75 -4.56
N LEU A 88 -1.24 5.15 -4.18
CA LEU A 88 -0.97 4.78 -2.80
C LEU A 88 -0.24 5.92 -2.12
N THR A 89 -0.65 6.27 -0.90
CA THR A 89 -0.09 7.40 -0.14
C THR A 89 -0.40 7.24 1.35
N THR A 90 -0.07 8.23 2.17
CA THR A 90 -0.38 8.21 3.60
C THR A 90 -1.54 9.15 3.94
N PRO A 91 -2.36 8.83 4.95
CA PRO A 91 -3.51 9.68 5.32
C PRO A 91 -3.12 11.10 5.70
N ASP A 92 -1.96 11.31 6.34
CA ASP A 92 -1.48 12.61 6.76
C ASP A 92 -1.21 13.54 5.57
N THR A 93 -0.52 13.05 4.52
CA THR A 93 -0.25 13.84 3.31
C THR A 93 -1.52 14.14 2.53
N THR A 94 -2.38 13.15 2.35
CA THR A 94 -3.64 13.28 1.61
C THR A 94 -4.61 14.21 2.34
N ILE A 95 -4.86 14.01 3.64
CA ILE A 95 -5.79 14.85 4.42
C ILE A 95 -5.25 16.28 4.50
N LYS A 96 -3.93 16.44 4.66
CA LYS A 96 -3.31 17.77 4.64
C LYS A 96 -3.53 18.47 3.29
N ALA A 97 -3.39 17.77 2.17
CA ALA A 97 -3.68 18.35 0.85
C ALA A 97 -5.16 18.75 0.70
N ILE A 98 -6.09 17.97 1.24
CA ILE A 98 -7.52 18.31 1.25
C ILE A 98 -7.76 19.55 2.10
N VAL A 99 -7.25 19.58 3.33
CA VAL A 99 -7.53 20.66 4.30
C VAL A 99 -6.87 21.97 3.90
N ASP A 100 -5.60 21.93 3.50
CA ASP A 100 -4.80 23.14 3.25
C ASP A 100 -5.00 23.70 1.83
N GLN A 101 -5.29 22.84 0.87
CA GLN A 101 -5.30 23.19 -0.57
C GLN A 101 -6.66 22.98 -1.24
N GLY A 102 -7.62 22.37 -0.54
CA GLY A 102 -8.92 22.02 -1.13
C GLY A 102 -8.81 20.95 -2.22
N ALA A 103 -7.80 20.05 -2.12
CA ALA A 103 -7.62 18.99 -3.10
C ALA A 103 -8.84 18.04 -3.10
N PRO A 104 -9.39 17.69 -4.30
CA PRO A 104 -10.62 16.89 -4.41
C PRO A 104 -10.33 15.40 -4.26
N PHE A 105 -9.79 14.97 -3.12
CA PHE A 105 -9.43 13.58 -2.89
C PHE A 105 -10.42 12.83 -2.02
N LYS A 106 -10.48 11.50 -2.24
CA LYS A 106 -11.13 10.52 -1.37
C LYS A 106 -10.17 9.35 -1.12
N ILE A 107 -10.15 8.88 0.13
CA ILE A 107 -9.46 7.66 0.55
C ILE A 107 -10.47 6.52 0.48
N ILE A 108 -10.18 5.48 -0.33
CA ILE A 108 -11.12 4.40 -0.64
C ILE A 108 -10.69 3.02 -0.14
N GLY A 109 -9.53 2.92 0.51
CA GLY A 109 -8.99 1.69 1.07
C GLY A 109 -7.67 1.94 1.80
N ALA A 110 -7.23 0.99 2.61
CA ALA A 110 -5.96 1.05 3.33
C ALA A 110 -5.25 -0.29 3.28
N GLN A 111 -4.05 -0.32 2.69
CA GLN A 111 -3.22 -1.52 2.62
C GLN A 111 -2.76 -1.95 4.01
N TYR A 112 -2.15 -1.04 4.77
CA TYR A 112 -1.75 -1.31 6.14
C TYR A 112 -2.79 -0.82 7.14
N GLN A 113 -3.20 -1.73 8.01
CA GLN A 113 -4.07 -1.44 9.16
C GLN A 113 -3.29 -0.78 10.29
N LYS A 114 -1.99 -1.14 10.41
CA LYS A 114 -1.01 -0.50 11.27
C LYS A 114 0.14 0.03 10.42
N ASN A 115 0.40 1.32 10.51
CA ASN A 115 1.53 1.92 9.80
C ASN A 115 2.85 1.25 10.23
N PRO A 116 3.66 0.72 9.30
CA PRO A 116 4.92 0.06 9.61
C PRO A 116 6.05 1.02 10.03
N ILE A 117 5.83 2.34 9.93
CA ILE A 117 6.81 3.34 10.38
C ILE A 117 7.03 3.24 11.89
N GLY A 118 8.28 3.17 12.28
CA GLY A 118 8.68 3.07 13.67
C GLY A 118 10.07 3.61 13.94
N ILE A 119 10.46 3.56 15.19
CA ILE A 119 11.79 3.91 15.65
C ILE A 119 12.65 2.66 15.64
N VAL A 120 13.79 2.73 14.96
CA VAL A 120 14.82 1.69 14.91
C VAL A 120 16.06 2.16 15.65
N SER A 121 16.60 1.33 16.53
CA SER A 121 17.83 1.59 17.28
C SER A 121 18.68 0.33 17.37
N LEU A 122 19.94 0.45 17.78
CA LEU A 122 20.79 -0.73 17.99
C LEU A 122 20.42 -1.45 19.29
N ALA A 123 20.43 -2.77 19.28
CA ALA A 123 20.20 -3.58 20.49
C ALA A 123 21.24 -3.32 21.61
N SER A 124 22.42 -2.79 21.26
CA SER A 124 23.46 -2.37 22.21
C SER A 124 23.16 -1.02 22.90
N ASN A 125 22.28 -0.17 22.31
CA ASN A 125 21.79 1.09 22.88
C ASN A 125 20.29 1.19 22.57
N PRO A 126 19.45 0.35 23.22
CA PRO A 126 18.08 0.18 22.81
C PRO A 126 17.21 1.39 23.17
N ILE A 127 16.33 1.76 22.24
CA ILE A 127 15.23 2.72 22.42
C ILE A 127 13.96 1.92 22.21
N ASN A 128 13.22 1.64 23.28
CA ASN A 128 12.06 0.75 23.29
C ASN A 128 10.72 1.48 23.44
N GLU A 129 10.76 2.72 23.92
CA GLU A 129 9.57 3.57 24.09
C GLU A 129 9.92 5.03 23.80
N PRO A 130 8.91 5.89 23.51
CA PRO A 130 9.15 7.31 23.20
C PRO A 130 9.99 8.08 24.22
N LYS A 131 9.89 7.76 25.52
CA LYS A 131 10.67 8.43 26.56
C LYS A 131 12.17 8.21 26.45
N ASP A 132 12.58 7.08 25.89
CA ASP A 132 14.01 6.76 25.68
C ASP A 132 14.65 7.69 24.64
N LEU A 133 13.85 8.42 23.84
CA LEU A 133 14.31 9.40 22.87
C LEU A 133 14.75 10.74 23.50
N ILE A 134 14.40 11.01 24.76
CA ILE A 134 14.76 12.28 25.42
C ILE A 134 16.28 12.41 25.50
N GLY A 135 16.81 13.50 24.93
CA GLY A 135 18.25 13.77 24.83
C GLY A 135 19.00 12.97 23.80
N LYS A 136 18.31 12.16 22.97
CA LYS A 136 18.89 11.34 21.91
C LYS A 136 18.85 12.03 20.55
N THR A 137 19.72 11.57 19.64
CA THR A 137 19.74 11.98 18.24
C THR A 137 18.91 11.00 17.42
N LEU A 138 17.78 11.49 16.89
CA LEU A 138 16.86 10.74 16.04
C LEU A 138 16.95 11.26 14.60
N ALA A 139 17.35 10.40 13.67
CA ALA A 139 17.32 10.72 12.24
C ALA A 139 15.92 10.48 11.66
N VAL A 140 15.34 11.52 11.04
CA VAL A 140 13.97 11.51 10.51
C VAL A 140 13.94 12.08 9.09
N PRO A 141 13.30 11.38 8.11
CA PRO A 141 13.05 11.97 6.81
C PRO A 141 12.21 13.24 6.96
N PRO A 142 12.53 14.33 6.24
CA PRO A 142 11.84 15.62 6.43
C PRO A 142 10.32 15.54 6.33
N VAL A 143 9.79 14.68 5.46
CA VAL A 143 8.35 14.47 5.26
C VAL A 143 7.66 13.81 6.47
N ASN A 144 8.40 13.09 7.31
CA ASN A 144 7.88 12.36 8.46
C ASN A 144 8.11 13.05 9.81
N VAL A 145 8.72 14.25 9.84
CA VAL A 145 8.92 14.99 11.09
C VAL A 145 7.59 15.24 11.81
N ILE A 146 6.53 15.48 11.05
CA ILE A 146 5.18 15.67 11.61
C ILE A 146 4.68 14.43 12.35
N SER A 147 4.93 13.23 11.82
CA SER A 147 4.51 11.95 12.43
C SER A 147 5.25 11.69 13.74
N VAL A 148 6.57 11.99 13.78
CA VAL A 148 7.37 11.89 15.01
C VAL A 148 6.88 12.88 16.06
N ASN A 149 6.67 14.13 15.66
CA ASN A 149 6.17 15.17 16.59
C ASN A 149 4.80 14.80 17.16
N ALA A 150 3.91 14.19 16.34
CA ALA A 150 2.62 13.67 16.80
C ALA A 150 2.81 12.58 17.87
N MET A 151 3.64 11.60 17.61
CA MET A 151 3.92 10.51 18.55
C MET A 151 4.52 11.05 19.84
N LEU A 152 5.49 11.98 19.79
CA LEU A 152 6.08 12.60 20.97
C LEU A 152 5.03 13.35 21.79
N ALA A 153 4.20 14.20 21.15
CA ALA A 153 3.14 14.96 21.81
C ALA A 153 2.09 14.07 22.49
N LEU A 154 1.65 12.98 21.80
CA LEU A 154 0.74 11.96 22.34
C LEU A 154 1.30 11.27 23.60
N ASN A 155 2.64 11.24 23.76
CA ASN A 155 3.31 10.67 24.91
C ASN A 155 3.80 11.72 25.93
N GLY A 156 3.39 12.99 25.76
CA GLY A 156 3.72 14.08 26.69
C GLY A 156 5.18 14.52 26.65
N ILE A 157 5.87 14.31 25.52
CA ILE A 157 7.27 14.67 25.31
C ILE A 157 7.32 15.91 24.40
N ASP A 158 8.08 16.94 24.84
CA ASP A 158 8.35 18.09 24.00
C ASP A 158 9.30 17.66 22.87
N PRO A 159 8.96 17.87 21.58
CA PRO A 159 9.86 17.60 20.47
C PRO A 159 11.24 18.29 20.61
N ALA A 160 11.33 19.40 21.35
CA ALA A 160 12.58 20.09 21.63
C ALA A 160 13.53 19.30 22.53
N ASP A 161 13.03 18.28 23.26
CA ASP A 161 13.83 17.37 24.08
C ASP A 161 14.51 16.27 23.27
N VAL A 162 14.21 16.15 21.97
CA VAL A 162 14.79 15.17 21.05
C VAL A 162 15.60 15.90 19.97
N ASN A 163 16.84 15.50 19.75
CA ASN A 163 17.67 16.07 18.67
C ASN A 163 17.28 15.45 17.32
N ILE A 164 16.29 16.01 16.62
CA ILE A 164 15.85 15.52 15.31
C ILE A 164 16.79 16.04 14.23
N VAL A 165 17.40 15.11 13.45
CA VAL A 165 18.28 15.41 12.32
C VAL A 165 17.73 14.83 11.01
N PRO A 166 18.07 15.42 9.85
CA PRO A 166 17.63 14.88 8.56
C PRO A 166 18.14 13.46 8.32
N TYR A 167 17.31 12.63 7.69
CA TYR A 167 17.62 11.25 7.34
C TYR A 167 17.34 10.98 5.86
N ALA A 168 18.25 10.25 5.21
CA ALA A 168 18.20 9.93 3.78
C ALA A 168 18.04 8.42 3.54
N TYR A 169 17.41 7.69 4.45
CA TYR A 169 17.15 6.24 4.37
C TYR A 169 18.42 5.36 4.26
N ASP A 170 19.54 5.84 4.79
CA ASP A 170 20.81 5.09 4.91
C ASP A 170 21.06 4.74 6.39
N PRO A 171 21.00 3.45 6.80
CA PRO A 171 21.20 3.05 8.19
C PRO A 171 22.68 3.11 8.64
N THR A 172 23.62 3.43 7.74
CA THR A 172 25.06 3.47 8.07
C THR A 172 25.38 4.37 9.26
N PRO A 173 24.86 5.62 9.40
CA PRO A 173 25.12 6.44 10.59
C PRO A 173 24.63 5.81 11.90
N LEU A 174 23.50 5.07 11.87
CA LEU A 174 23.03 4.33 13.04
C LEU A 174 23.97 3.20 13.39
N ILE A 175 24.40 2.41 12.40
CA ILE A 175 25.34 1.27 12.61
C ILE A 175 26.68 1.77 13.14
N GLN A 176 27.13 2.95 12.73
CA GLN A 176 28.40 3.57 13.19
C GLN A 176 28.25 4.28 14.54
N GLY A 177 27.04 4.41 15.08
CA GLY A 177 26.77 5.09 16.35
C GLY A 177 26.87 6.62 16.27
N GLU A 178 26.75 7.20 15.07
CA GLU A 178 26.72 8.67 14.86
C GLU A 178 25.36 9.26 15.23
N ILE A 179 24.29 8.43 15.19
CA ILE A 179 22.95 8.72 15.67
C ILE A 179 22.49 7.60 16.61
N ASP A 180 21.52 7.90 17.50
CA ASP A 180 21.00 6.93 18.44
C ASP A 180 19.85 6.09 17.86
N ALA A 181 19.07 6.67 16.95
CA ALA A 181 17.93 6.01 16.30
C ALA A 181 17.61 6.62 14.94
N SER A 182 16.85 5.90 14.12
CA SER A 182 16.27 6.38 12.89
C SER A 182 14.77 6.07 12.80
N LEU A 183 14.04 6.87 12.03
CA LEU A 183 12.66 6.58 11.66
C LEU A 183 12.64 5.79 10.35
N ASP A 184 12.16 4.55 10.42
CA ASP A 184 12.18 3.60 9.31
C ASP A 184 10.98 2.65 9.33
N PHE A 185 10.81 1.87 8.27
CA PHE A 185 9.93 0.72 8.31
C PHE A 185 10.52 -0.39 9.16
N THR A 186 9.83 -0.73 10.25
CA THR A 186 10.24 -1.80 11.19
C THR A 186 10.20 -3.19 10.54
N THR A 187 9.48 -3.31 9.44
CA THR A 187 9.38 -4.53 8.63
C THR A 187 10.58 -4.77 7.71
N ASN A 188 11.49 -3.80 7.55
CA ASN A 188 12.59 -3.87 6.59
C ASN A 188 13.95 -3.56 7.23
N VAL A 189 14.12 -2.36 7.79
CA VAL A 189 15.44 -1.83 8.18
C VAL A 189 16.13 -2.62 9.29
N PRO A 190 15.47 -3.18 10.32
CA PRO A 190 16.12 -4.06 11.29
C PRO A 190 16.83 -5.25 10.66
N TYR A 191 16.24 -5.84 9.61
CA TYR A 191 16.88 -6.92 8.85
C TYR A 191 18.09 -6.43 8.07
N THR A 192 17.97 -5.27 7.38
CA THR A 192 19.09 -4.65 6.66
C THR A 192 20.29 -4.42 7.57
N ILE A 193 20.07 -3.95 8.81
CA ILE A 193 21.09 -3.76 9.85
C ILE A 193 21.69 -5.11 10.26
N SER A 194 20.87 -6.15 10.43
CA SER A 194 21.34 -7.48 10.82
C SER A 194 22.29 -8.12 9.80
N GLN A 195 22.12 -7.81 8.52
CA GLN A 195 23.03 -8.26 7.44
C GLN A 195 24.44 -7.64 7.57
N GLN A 196 24.59 -6.57 8.35
CA GLN A 196 25.88 -5.96 8.71
C GLN A 196 26.49 -6.57 9.99
N GLY A 197 25.90 -7.64 10.53
CA GLY A 197 26.35 -8.29 11.76
C GLY A 197 26.01 -7.55 13.05
N VAL A 198 25.05 -6.60 12.99
CA VAL A 198 24.62 -5.78 14.13
C VAL A 198 23.14 -6.08 14.41
N GLU A 199 22.78 -6.20 15.67
CA GLU A 199 21.38 -6.40 16.07
C GLU A 199 20.69 -5.06 16.30
N ALA A 200 19.45 -4.95 15.82
CA ALA A 200 18.59 -3.80 16.01
C ALA A 200 17.33 -4.17 16.83
N THR A 201 16.77 -3.16 17.50
CA THR A 201 15.44 -3.21 18.10
C THR A 201 14.58 -2.11 17.50
N SER A 202 13.26 -2.27 17.56
CA SER A 202 12.34 -1.26 17.01
C SER A 202 10.98 -1.30 17.71
N PHE A 203 10.25 -0.18 17.60
CA PHE A 203 8.83 -0.11 17.95
C PHE A 203 8.06 0.72 16.92
N LEU A 204 6.77 0.44 16.74
CA LEU A 204 5.90 1.20 15.82
C LEU A 204 5.42 2.50 16.49
N LEU A 205 5.35 3.60 15.74
CA LEU A 205 4.68 4.81 16.22
C LEU A 205 3.20 4.55 16.54
N TYR A 206 2.60 3.60 15.82
CA TYR A 206 1.23 3.13 16.01
C TYR A 206 0.96 2.66 17.45
N ASP A 207 1.88 1.89 18.03
CA ASP A 207 1.70 1.30 19.37
C ASP A 207 1.80 2.35 20.49
N PHE A 208 2.25 3.57 20.14
CA PHE A 208 2.35 4.72 21.02
C PHE A 208 1.40 5.87 20.65
N GLY A 209 0.27 5.53 20.06
CA GLY A 209 -0.87 6.42 19.85
C GLY A 209 -0.94 7.08 18.47
N PHE A 210 0.12 7.05 17.67
CA PHE A 210 0.05 7.54 16.29
C PHE A 210 -0.61 6.49 15.38
N THR A 211 -1.90 6.26 15.61
CA THR A 211 -2.69 5.16 15.05
C THR A 211 -3.22 5.51 13.65
N ILE A 212 -2.34 5.65 12.65
CA ILE A 212 -2.74 5.89 11.27
C ILE A 212 -2.56 4.65 10.38
N TYR A 213 -3.38 4.56 9.34
CA TYR A 213 -3.17 3.64 8.22
C TYR A 213 -1.89 3.96 7.46
N ASN A 214 -1.46 3.07 6.57
CA ASN A 214 -0.45 3.37 5.56
C ASN A 214 -0.83 2.78 4.22
N ASP A 215 -0.21 3.27 3.14
CA ASP A 215 -0.57 2.93 1.77
C ASP A 215 -2.08 2.97 1.54
N THR A 216 -2.66 4.12 1.89
CA THR A 216 -4.06 4.37 1.59
C THR A 216 -4.25 4.57 0.10
N VAL A 217 -5.31 3.95 -0.42
CA VAL A 217 -5.73 4.11 -1.81
C VAL A 217 -6.47 5.42 -1.96
N VAL A 218 -5.89 6.33 -2.73
CA VAL A 218 -6.44 7.68 -2.93
C VAL A 218 -6.83 7.88 -4.38
N VAL A 219 -7.98 8.49 -4.59
CA VAL A 219 -8.52 8.86 -5.89
C VAL A 219 -9.01 10.31 -5.87
N THR A 220 -9.18 10.92 -7.04
CA THR A 220 -9.94 12.17 -7.13
C THR A 220 -11.44 11.89 -7.05
N GLU A 221 -12.23 12.88 -6.59
CA GLU A 221 -13.71 12.81 -6.61
C GLU A 221 -14.25 12.55 -8.03
N GLU A 222 -13.59 13.11 -9.05
CA GLU A 222 -13.91 12.87 -10.47
C GLU A 222 -13.69 11.40 -10.85
N THR A 223 -12.53 10.82 -10.49
CA THR A 223 -12.23 9.41 -10.75
C THR A 223 -13.23 8.50 -10.02
N LEU A 224 -13.55 8.80 -8.77
CA LEU A 224 -14.54 8.05 -7.99
C LEU A 224 -15.92 8.06 -8.67
N ALA A 225 -16.34 9.20 -9.20
CA ALA A 225 -17.63 9.37 -9.87
C ALA A 225 -17.68 8.71 -11.25
N THR A 226 -16.58 8.75 -12.02
CA THR A 226 -16.57 8.34 -13.43
C THR A 226 -16.02 6.95 -13.68
N LYS A 227 -15.19 6.41 -12.77
CA LYS A 227 -14.51 5.11 -12.91
C LYS A 227 -14.81 4.15 -11.75
N ARG A 228 -15.98 4.28 -11.12
CA ARG A 228 -16.35 3.44 -9.96
C ARG A 228 -16.22 1.93 -10.25
N ALA A 229 -16.68 1.47 -11.42
CA ALA A 229 -16.63 0.06 -11.78
C ALA A 229 -15.17 -0.43 -11.94
N GLU A 230 -14.31 0.39 -12.54
CA GLU A 230 -12.89 0.11 -12.69
C GLU A 230 -12.16 0.08 -11.34
N LEU A 231 -12.52 0.97 -10.41
CA LEU A 231 -11.99 0.98 -9.04
C LEU A 231 -12.38 -0.29 -8.27
N VAL A 232 -13.63 -0.74 -8.37
CA VAL A 232 -14.08 -2.02 -7.78
C VAL A 232 -13.33 -3.20 -8.40
N SER A 233 -13.15 -3.22 -9.73
CA SER A 233 -12.36 -4.23 -10.43
C SER A 233 -10.90 -4.25 -9.95
N TRP A 234 -10.30 -3.06 -9.78
CA TRP A 234 -8.93 -2.92 -9.28
C TRP A 234 -8.80 -3.44 -7.84
N LEU A 235 -9.72 -3.04 -6.94
CA LEU A 235 -9.73 -3.50 -5.55
C LEU A 235 -9.86 -5.03 -5.46
N ARG A 236 -10.75 -5.64 -6.27
CA ARG A 236 -10.97 -7.10 -6.31
C ARG A 236 -9.73 -7.85 -6.78
N ALA A 237 -9.10 -7.38 -7.87
CA ALA A 237 -7.88 -7.97 -8.40
C ALA A 237 -6.69 -7.82 -7.42
N SER A 238 -6.56 -6.66 -6.78
CA SER A 238 -5.53 -6.37 -5.77
C SER A 238 -5.70 -7.27 -4.55
N ARG A 239 -6.93 -7.38 -4.02
CA ARG A 239 -7.24 -8.30 -2.91
C ARG A 239 -6.82 -9.72 -3.23
N LYS A 240 -7.17 -10.21 -4.43
CA LYS A 240 -6.78 -11.55 -4.88
C LYS A 240 -5.25 -11.72 -4.93
N GLY A 241 -4.52 -10.72 -5.39
CA GLY A 241 -3.05 -10.75 -5.42
C GLY A 241 -2.44 -10.84 -4.02
N TRP A 242 -2.99 -10.08 -3.06
CA TRP A 242 -2.56 -10.13 -1.67
C TRP A 242 -2.96 -11.42 -0.97
N ASP A 243 -4.15 -11.93 -1.21
CA ASP A 243 -4.59 -13.24 -0.70
C ASP A 243 -3.66 -14.37 -1.19
N GLU A 244 -3.19 -14.27 -2.44
CA GLU A 244 -2.22 -15.22 -2.98
C GLU A 244 -0.85 -15.07 -2.34
N ASN A 245 -0.39 -13.83 -2.11
CA ASN A 245 0.86 -13.55 -1.41
C ASN A 245 0.88 -14.12 0.02
N PHE A 246 -0.21 -13.95 0.76
CA PHE A 246 -0.30 -14.40 2.15
C PHE A 246 -0.36 -15.91 2.35
N LYS A 247 -0.60 -16.69 1.28
CA LYS A 247 -0.51 -18.16 1.35
C LYS A 247 0.93 -18.64 1.53
N ASP A 248 1.89 -17.99 0.87
CA ASP A 248 3.33 -18.22 1.02
C ASP A 248 4.12 -16.97 0.62
N PRO A 249 4.40 -16.06 1.57
CA PRO A 249 5.15 -14.83 1.31
C PRO A 249 6.59 -15.06 0.80
N ASN A 250 7.13 -16.28 0.94
CA ASN A 250 8.49 -16.59 0.47
C ASN A 250 8.55 -16.93 -1.02
N LEU A 251 7.39 -17.29 -1.61
CA LEU A 251 7.32 -17.84 -2.96
C LEU A 251 7.65 -16.80 -4.04
N TRP A 252 7.21 -15.56 -3.85
CA TRP A 252 7.18 -14.55 -4.90
C TRP A 252 8.46 -13.72 -5.03
N PRO A 253 9.08 -13.20 -3.95
CA PRO A 253 10.24 -12.33 -4.05
C PRO A 253 11.39 -12.89 -4.92
N PRO A 254 11.74 -14.20 -4.86
CA PRO A 254 12.79 -14.75 -5.72
C PRO A 254 12.51 -14.64 -7.22
N LYS A 255 11.22 -14.62 -7.64
CA LYS A 255 10.82 -14.51 -9.03
C LYS A 255 11.05 -13.12 -9.62
N TRP A 256 11.16 -12.10 -8.76
CA TRP A 256 11.19 -10.68 -9.14
C TRP A 256 12.58 -10.05 -9.16
N LYS A 257 13.62 -10.83 -8.86
CA LYS A 257 15.01 -10.34 -8.80
C LYS A 257 15.42 -9.53 -10.03
N ASP A 258 15.09 -10.04 -11.21
CA ASP A 258 15.50 -9.47 -12.50
C ASP A 258 14.34 -8.72 -13.19
N THR A 259 13.22 -8.53 -12.51
CA THR A 259 12.02 -7.82 -13.00
C THR A 259 11.64 -6.68 -12.04
N TRP A 260 10.70 -6.87 -11.13
CA TRP A 260 10.19 -5.83 -10.25
C TRP A 260 11.26 -5.23 -9.32
N PHE A 261 12.23 -6.02 -8.87
CA PHE A 261 13.31 -5.57 -7.98
C PHE A 261 14.59 -5.19 -8.73
N ALA A 262 14.60 -5.27 -10.06
CA ALA A 262 15.78 -4.91 -10.85
C ALA A 262 16.18 -3.44 -10.63
N GLY A 263 17.44 -3.21 -10.26
CA GLY A 263 18.00 -1.86 -10.07
C GLY A 263 17.59 -1.17 -8.76
N THR A 264 16.82 -1.81 -7.88
CA THR A 264 16.40 -1.22 -6.59
C THR A 264 17.47 -1.30 -5.51
N GLY A 265 18.51 -2.10 -5.70
CA GLY A 265 19.53 -2.37 -4.67
C GLY A 265 19.09 -3.34 -3.57
N ARG A 266 17.87 -3.88 -3.68
CA ARG A 266 17.29 -4.80 -2.68
C ARG A 266 17.86 -6.22 -2.84
N THR A 267 18.09 -6.92 -1.72
CA THR A 267 18.43 -8.34 -1.73
C THR A 267 17.16 -9.19 -1.60
N ILE A 268 17.17 -10.37 -2.20
CA ILE A 268 16.00 -11.27 -2.13
C ILE A 268 15.70 -11.69 -0.70
N GLU A 269 16.72 -11.92 0.08
CA GLU A 269 16.58 -12.27 1.50
C GLU A 269 15.89 -11.16 2.30
N ASN A 270 16.22 -9.89 2.02
CA ASN A 270 15.55 -8.75 2.62
C ASN A 270 14.08 -8.66 2.21
N GLU A 271 13.80 -8.88 0.92
CA GLU A 271 12.43 -8.83 0.40
C GLU A 271 11.56 -9.98 0.93
N ILE A 272 12.14 -11.18 1.13
CA ILE A 272 11.47 -12.29 1.80
C ILE A 272 11.15 -11.92 3.26
N PHE A 273 12.13 -11.37 3.97
CA PHE A 273 11.90 -10.92 5.35
C PHE A 273 10.80 -9.87 5.42
N PHE A 274 10.89 -8.84 4.59
CA PHE A 274 9.91 -7.76 4.53
C PHE A 274 8.50 -8.31 4.24
N ASN A 275 8.38 -9.16 3.22
CA ASN A 275 7.09 -9.73 2.82
C ASN A 275 6.42 -10.54 3.93
N ASN A 276 7.20 -11.24 4.75
CA ASN A 276 6.67 -11.94 5.93
C ASN A 276 6.33 -10.97 7.08
N ALA A 277 7.20 -10.00 7.34
CA ALA A 277 7.04 -9.09 8.48
C ALA A 277 5.85 -8.12 8.32
N GLN A 278 5.48 -7.77 7.09
CA GLN A 278 4.37 -6.85 6.83
C GLN A 278 2.98 -7.47 6.98
N GLN A 279 2.84 -8.79 6.76
CA GLN A 279 1.54 -9.48 6.77
C GLN A 279 0.70 -9.15 8.02
N PRO A 280 1.20 -9.28 9.26
CA PRO A 280 0.39 -9.00 10.46
C PRO A 280 -0.02 -7.52 10.61
N LEU A 281 0.64 -6.60 9.89
CA LEU A 281 0.28 -5.18 9.89
C LEU A 281 -0.81 -4.85 8.86
N MET A 282 -1.03 -5.74 7.90
CA MET A 282 -2.01 -5.59 6.80
C MET A 282 -3.31 -6.35 7.07
N GLU A 283 -3.26 -7.39 7.91
CA GLU A 283 -4.42 -8.22 8.20
C GLU A 283 -5.53 -7.46 8.93
N SER A 284 -6.77 -7.67 8.47
CA SER A 284 -7.98 -7.16 9.09
C SER A 284 -9.07 -8.23 9.07
N PRO A 285 -9.85 -8.40 10.15
CA PRO A 285 -11.03 -9.26 10.13
C PRO A 285 -12.06 -8.88 9.07
N ALA A 286 -12.08 -7.62 8.64
CA ALA A 286 -12.96 -7.10 7.59
C ALA A 286 -12.39 -7.31 6.16
N GLY A 287 -11.23 -8.00 6.04
CA GLY A 287 -10.55 -8.27 4.78
C GLY A 287 -9.48 -7.22 4.42
N PHE A 288 -8.70 -7.55 3.40
CA PHE A 288 -7.66 -6.66 2.88
C PHE A 288 -8.25 -5.35 2.34
N MET A 289 -7.55 -4.25 2.49
CA MET A 289 -7.99 -2.88 2.17
C MET A 289 -9.11 -2.32 3.05
N ALA A 290 -9.59 -3.05 4.07
CA ALA A 290 -10.68 -2.58 4.93
C ALA A 290 -10.33 -1.26 5.63
N MET A 291 -11.36 -0.44 5.83
CA MET A 291 -11.32 0.73 6.70
C MET A 291 -12.55 0.68 7.60
N THR A 292 -12.33 0.40 8.88
CA THR A 292 -13.41 0.40 9.87
C THR A 292 -13.69 1.81 10.39
N GLU A 293 -14.90 2.08 10.87
CA GLU A 293 -15.23 3.39 11.48
C GLU A 293 -14.27 3.71 12.64
N GLU A 294 -13.97 2.72 13.49
CA GLU A 294 -13.03 2.89 14.60
C GLU A 294 -11.62 3.24 14.10
N GLY A 295 -11.13 2.58 13.04
CA GLY A 295 -9.84 2.87 12.42
C GLY A 295 -9.81 4.27 11.80
N ILE A 296 -10.86 4.68 11.09
CA ILE A 296 -10.97 6.03 10.52
C ILE A 296 -10.94 7.10 11.63
N GLU A 297 -11.73 6.90 12.70
CA GLU A 297 -11.72 7.81 13.86
C GLU A 297 -10.35 7.86 14.55
N ALA A 298 -9.66 6.72 14.66
CA ALA A 298 -8.30 6.67 15.21
C ALA A 298 -7.31 7.47 14.37
N ASN A 299 -7.36 7.34 13.04
CA ASN A 299 -6.58 8.15 12.11
C ASN A 299 -6.84 9.64 12.31
N LEU A 300 -8.11 10.05 12.32
CA LEU A 300 -8.49 11.46 12.46
C LEU A 300 -8.05 12.03 13.81
N ARG A 301 -8.18 11.28 14.90
CA ARG A 301 -7.69 11.70 16.23
C ARG A 301 -6.17 11.90 16.22
N ALA A 302 -5.42 10.92 15.73
CA ALA A 302 -3.96 10.99 15.70
C ALA A 302 -3.46 12.19 14.88
N LEU A 303 -4.10 12.49 13.76
CA LEU A 303 -3.75 13.63 12.91
C LEU A 303 -4.17 14.97 13.50
N SER A 304 -5.25 15.04 14.29
CA SER A 304 -5.69 16.26 14.94
C SER A 304 -4.68 16.77 15.98
N GLU A 305 -3.91 15.88 16.61
CA GLU A 305 -2.85 16.24 17.58
C GLU A 305 -1.72 17.09 16.95
N VAL A 306 -1.57 17.01 15.64
CA VAL A 306 -0.59 17.80 14.86
C VAL A 306 -1.26 18.88 14.00
N GLY A 307 -2.54 19.18 14.26
CA GLY A 307 -3.28 20.25 13.59
C GLY A 307 -3.82 19.88 12.22
N ILE A 308 -3.77 18.61 11.80
CA ILE A 308 -4.39 18.12 10.57
C ILE A 308 -5.82 17.67 10.88
N ASN A 309 -6.78 18.59 10.72
CA ASN A 309 -8.17 18.36 11.09
C ASN A 309 -8.99 17.83 9.89
N GLY A 310 -8.87 16.54 9.64
CA GLY A 310 -9.67 15.84 8.64
C GLY A 310 -11.09 15.53 9.12
N THR A 311 -11.95 15.10 8.21
CA THR A 311 -13.32 14.67 8.50
C THR A 311 -13.62 13.28 7.93
N ARG A 312 -14.67 12.63 8.46
CA ARG A 312 -15.10 11.29 8.04
C ARG A 312 -15.40 11.21 6.52
N GLU A 313 -15.92 12.30 5.95
CA GLU A 313 -16.32 12.39 4.54
C GLU A 313 -15.12 12.32 3.57
N MET A 314 -13.89 12.46 4.05
CA MET A 314 -12.67 12.27 3.26
C MET A 314 -12.42 10.79 2.93
N PHE A 315 -13.11 9.87 3.64
CA PHE A 315 -13.03 8.42 3.45
C PHE A 315 -14.33 7.91 2.82
N ASP A 316 -14.21 7.13 1.74
CA ASP A 316 -15.34 6.44 1.10
C ASP A 316 -15.12 4.92 1.19
N THR A 317 -15.89 4.27 2.03
CA THR A 317 -15.84 2.82 2.24
C THR A 317 -16.82 2.04 1.36
N THR A 318 -17.64 2.73 0.57
CA THR A 318 -18.75 2.09 -0.17
C THR A 318 -18.29 1.14 -1.28
N LEU A 319 -17.07 1.33 -1.83
CA LEU A 319 -16.52 0.40 -2.82
C LEU A 319 -16.12 -0.94 -2.18
N LEU A 320 -15.74 -0.92 -0.90
CA LEU A 320 -15.31 -2.13 -0.17
C LEU A 320 -16.47 -3.10 0.09
N GLU A 321 -17.72 -2.62 0.04
CA GLU A 321 -18.92 -3.44 0.15
C GLU A 321 -19.22 -4.23 -1.13
N GLU A 322 -18.58 -3.88 -2.25
CA GLU A 322 -18.79 -4.50 -3.56
C GLU A 322 -17.76 -5.60 -3.90
N ILE A 323 -16.79 -5.88 -2.99
CA ILE A 323 -15.64 -6.77 -3.26
C ILE A 323 -15.55 -7.93 -2.26
#